data_61640100b9f4198307190be4e722d28a
#
_entry.id   61640100b9f4198307190be4e722d28a
#
_cell.length_a   1.000
_cell.length_b   1.000
_cell.length_c   1.000
_cell.angle_alpha   90.00
_cell.angle_beta   90.00
_cell.angle_gamma   90.00
#
_symmetry.space_group_name_H-M   'P 1'
#
loop_
_entity.id
_entity.type
_entity.pdbx_description
1 polymer ?
#
loop_
_entity_poly.entity_id
_entity_poly.type
_entity_poly.pdbx_seq_one_letter_code
_entity_poly.pdbx_strand_id
1 'polypeptide(L)'
;MDMCRHFLATLVVVLFMVSCGRPSPFRDKLYETMQTSLSWRNDTTGIWETAGWWNSANVLTATIRYAAVTGDTDVLPVIQDVYEKARRYRVGVDSTGTPRYCTNFINDYYDDEGWWALAWIEASKLTGEKKY
;
A
#
# COMPACT_ATOMS: atom_id res chain seq x y z
N MET A 1 -37.38 -2.93 -39.14
CA MET A 1 -36.34 -3.93 -38.81
C MET A 1 -35.29 -3.41 -37.84
N ASP A 2 -35.19 -2.13 -37.56
CA ASP A 2 -34.18 -1.50 -36.72
C ASP A 2 -34.45 -1.50 -35.22
N MET A 3 -35.73 -1.54 -34.84
CA MET A 3 -36.10 -1.50 -33.40
C MET A 3 -35.68 -2.75 -32.63
N CYS A 4 -35.64 -3.91 -33.30
CA CYS A 4 -35.23 -5.18 -32.68
C CYS A 4 -33.67 -5.27 -32.43
N ARG A 5 -32.88 -4.63 -33.30
CA ARG A 5 -31.43 -4.57 -33.18
C ARG A 5 -30.96 -3.69 -32.02
N HIS A 6 -31.65 -2.57 -31.80
CA HIS A 6 -31.35 -1.68 -30.67
C HIS A 6 -31.74 -2.28 -29.32
N PHE A 7 -32.85 -3.04 -29.27
CA PHE A 7 -33.26 -3.74 -28.05
C PHE A 7 -32.25 -4.86 -27.66
N LEU A 8 -31.73 -5.58 -28.65
CA LEU A 8 -30.73 -6.63 -28.40
C LEU A 8 -29.38 -6.06 -27.93
N ALA A 9 -28.94 -4.95 -28.54
CA ALA A 9 -27.70 -4.26 -28.14
C ALA A 9 -27.80 -3.69 -26.73
N THR A 10 -28.92 -3.10 -26.36
CA THR A 10 -29.16 -2.54 -25.02
C THR A 10 -29.23 -3.66 -23.98
N LEU A 11 -29.84 -4.80 -24.28
CA LEU A 11 -29.89 -5.94 -23.38
C LEU A 11 -28.51 -6.56 -23.11
N VAL A 12 -27.66 -6.65 -24.13
CA VAL A 12 -26.28 -7.16 -23.99
C VAL A 12 -25.44 -6.21 -23.14
N VAL A 13 -25.55 -4.88 -23.31
CA VAL A 13 -24.83 -3.91 -22.51
C VAL A 13 -25.27 -3.95 -21.05
N VAL A 14 -26.57 -4.09 -20.77
CA VAL A 14 -27.09 -4.22 -19.40
C VAL A 14 -26.62 -5.53 -18.74
N LEU A 15 -26.57 -6.64 -19.49
CA LEU A 15 -26.07 -7.91 -19.00
C LEU A 15 -24.56 -7.86 -18.66
N PHE A 16 -23.76 -7.12 -19.45
CA PHE A 16 -22.33 -6.90 -19.15
C PHE A 16 -22.14 -6.03 -17.91
N MET A 17 -22.97 -5.01 -17.69
CA MET A 17 -22.89 -4.14 -16.52
C MET A 17 -23.26 -4.86 -15.22
N VAL A 18 -24.22 -5.80 -15.27
CA VAL A 18 -24.64 -6.59 -14.10
C VAL A 18 -23.62 -7.69 -13.76
N SER A 19 -22.82 -8.14 -14.74
CA SER A 19 -21.76 -9.16 -14.49
C SER A 19 -20.52 -8.60 -13.78
N CYS A 20 -20.32 -7.27 -13.79
CA CYS A 20 -19.13 -6.62 -13.21
C CYS A 20 -19.23 -6.37 -11.70
N GLY A 21 -20.35 -6.72 -11.05
CA GLY A 21 -20.66 -6.28 -9.68
C GLY A 21 -20.91 -7.38 -8.65
N ARG A 22 -20.54 -8.65 -8.88
CA ARG A 22 -20.65 -9.63 -7.79
C ARG A 22 -19.49 -9.42 -6.82
N PRO A 23 -19.77 -9.07 -5.54
CA PRO A 23 -18.73 -9.05 -4.52
C PRO A 23 -18.07 -10.42 -4.46
N SER A 24 -16.78 -10.46 -4.66
CA SER A 24 -16.00 -11.68 -4.46
C SER A 24 -15.71 -11.81 -2.97
N PRO A 25 -16.12 -12.90 -2.30
CA PRO A 25 -15.78 -13.12 -0.90
C PRO A 25 -14.27 -12.99 -0.61
N PHE A 26 -13.45 -13.25 -1.63
CA PHE A 26 -12.01 -13.06 -1.55
C PHE A 26 -11.63 -11.56 -1.51
N ARG A 27 -12.26 -10.72 -2.33
CA ARG A 27 -11.99 -9.26 -2.32
C ARG A 27 -12.40 -8.63 -1.01
N ASP A 28 -13.55 -9.01 -0.46
CA ASP A 28 -14.05 -8.49 0.81
C ASP A 28 -13.08 -8.88 1.94
N LYS A 29 -12.62 -10.14 1.95
CA LYS A 29 -11.64 -10.61 2.92
C LYS A 29 -10.29 -9.90 2.79
N LEU A 30 -9.83 -9.65 1.57
CA LEU A 30 -8.60 -8.92 1.29
C LEU A 30 -8.70 -7.46 1.77
N TYR A 31 -9.85 -6.81 1.53
CA TYR A 31 -10.13 -5.47 2.02
C TYR A 31 -10.12 -5.42 3.56
N GLU A 32 -10.88 -6.29 4.24
CA GLU A 32 -10.92 -6.37 5.71
C GLU A 32 -9.52 -6.58 6.30
N THR A 33 -8.74 -7.48 5.70
CA THR A 33 -7.36 -7.76 6.13
C THR A 33 -6.48 -6.53 5.98
N MET A 34 -6.61 -5.81 4.87
CA MET A 34 -5.86 -4.57 4.65
C MET A 34 -6.27 -3.49 5.65
N GLN A 35 -7.57 -3.24 5.86
CA GLN A 35 -8.06 -2.27 6.83
C GLN A 35 -7.57 -2.59 8.26
N THR A 36 -7.59 -3.86 8.64
CA THR A 36 -7.04 -4.31 9.93
C THR A 36 -5.55 -4.02 10.04
N SER A 37 -4.78 -4.33 9.01
CA SER A 37 -3.34 -4.03 8.98
C SER A 37 -3.08 -2.53 9.11
N LEU A 38 -3.83 -1.70 8.36
CA LEU A 38 -3.68 -0.24 8.40
C LEU A 38 -4.04 0.35 9.78
N SER A 39 -4.99 -0.25 10.50
CA SER A 39 -5.37 0.20 11.84
C SER A 39 -4.27 0.03 12.89
N TRP A 40 -3.26 -0.80 12.63
CA TRP A 40 -2.09 -0.99 13.51
C TRP A 40 -0.94 -0.03 13.22
N ARG A 41 -1.06 0.79 12.19
CA ARG A 41 -0.04 1.79 11.86
C ARG A 41 -0.09 2.95 12.86
N ASN A 42 1.07 3.40 13.30
CA ASN A 42 1.17 4.61 14.11
C ASN A 42 1.17 5.86 13.20
N ASP A 43 0.15 6.70 13.36
CA ASP A 43 -0.04 7.91 12.54
C ASP A 43 1.03 8.99 12.78
N THR A 44 1.73 8.96 13.91
CA THR A 44 2.79 9.91 14.22
C THR A 44 4.10 9.54 13.52
N THR A 45 4.45 8.25 13.54
CA THR A 45 5.72 7.74 13.02
C THR A 45 5.63 7.19 11.59
N GLY A 46 4.41 6.92 11.14
CA GLY A 46 4.15 6.35 9.82
C GLY A 46 4.42 4.86 9.69
N ILE A 47 4.87 4.16 10.75
CA ILE A 47 5.23 2.75 10.69
C ILE A 47 4.30 1.88 11.55
N TRP A 48 4.40 0.57 11.37
CA TRP A 48 3.79 -0.47 12.21
C TRP A 48 4.75 -0.82 13.34
N GLU A 49 4.70 -0.07 14.44
CA GLU A 49 5.69 -0.14 15.52
C GLU A 49 5.82 -1.53 16.14
N THR A 50 4.72 -2.28 16.21
CA THR A 50 4.74 -3.68 16.70
C THR A 50 5.49 -4.63 15.77
N ALA A 51 5.56 -4.30 14.47
CA ALA A 51 6.35 -5.03 13.49
C ALA A 51 7.84 -4.60 13.50
N GLY A 52 8.11 -3.37 13.92
CA GLY A 52 9.44 -2.76 13.89
C GLY A 52 9.80 -2.14 12.55
N TRP A 53 11.02 -1.58 12.48
CA TRP A 53 11.47 -0.75 11.37
C TRP A 53 11.46 -1.46 10.01
N TRP A 54 12.26 -2.50 9.83
CA TRP A 54 12.38 -3.17 8.54
C TRP A 54 11.13 -3.97 8.15
N ASN A 55 10.42 -4.55 9.13
CA ASN A 55 9.16 -5.25 8.86
C ASN A 55 8.06 -4.29 8.40
N SER A 56 8.10 -3.02 8.80
CA SER A 56 7.17 -2.01 8.28
C SER A 56 7.33 -1.79 6.77
N ALA A 57 8.52 -1.94 6.22
CA ALA A 57 8.73 -1.94 4.77
C ALA A 57 8.01 -3.11 4.07
N ASN A 58 7.99 -4.29 4.70
CA ASN A 58 7.26 -5.45 4.17
C ASN A 58 5.73 -5.23 4.22
N VAL A 59 5.21 -4.64 5.29
CA VAL A 59 3.78 -4.29 5.39
C VAL A 59 3.42 -3.21 4.36
N LEU A 60 4.28 -2.21 4.16
CA LEU A 60 4.11 -1.22 3.10
C LEU A 60 4.09 -1.88 1.72
N THR A 61 5.01 -2.80 1.44
CA THR A 61 5.03 -3.57 0.19
C THR A 61 3.71 -4.32 -0.04
N ALA A 62 3.17 -4.96 1.01
CA ALA A 62 1.87 -5.62 0.94
C ALA A 62 0.73 -4.62 0.64
N THR A 63 0.77 -3.43 1.24
CA THR A 63 -0.21 -2.34 0.99
C THR A 63 -0.14 -1.86 -0.47
N ILE A 64 1.06 -1.66 -1.02
CA ILE A 64 1.28 -1.26 -2.42
C ILE A 64 0.74 -2.33 -3.37
N ARG A 65 1.04 -3.60 -3.11
CA ARG A 65 0.57 -4.73 -3.92
C ARG A 65 -0.94 -4.91 -3.84
N TYR A 66 -1.52 -4.67 -2.67
CA TYR A 66 -2.97 -4.64 -2.51
C TYR A 66 -3.60 -3.60 -3.46
N ALA A 67 -3.11 -2.36 -3.46
CA ALA A 67 -3.59 -1.31 -4.37
C ALA A 67 -3.42 -1.72 -5.85
N ALA A 68 -2.27 -2.27 -6.21
CA ALA A 68 -1.97 -2.69 -7.57
C ALA A 68 -2.93 -3.79 -8.08
N VAL A 69 -3.31 -4.74 -7.21
CA VAL A 69 -4.17 -5.87 -7.59
C VAL A 69 -5.66 -5.51 -7.55
N THR A 70 -6.07 -4.68 -6.59
CA THR A 70 -7.49 -4.35 -6.39
C THR A 70 -7.95 -3.11 -7.13
N GLY A 71 -7.02 -2.21 -7.48
CA GLY A 71 -7.32 -0.87 -7.97
C GLY A 71 -7.81 0.08 -6.87
N ASP A 72 -7.70 -0.30 -5.60
CA ASP A 72 -8.10 0.53 -4.46
C ASP A 72 -7.08 1.67 -4.28
N THR A 73 -7.53 2.90 -4.50
CA THR A 73 -6.73 4.11 -4.39
C THR A 73 -6.76 4.74 -3.00
N ASP A 74 -7.63 4.26 -2.10
CA ASP A 74 -7.79 4.83 -0.76
C ASP A 74 -6.54 4.59 0.12
N VAL A 75 -5.68 3.65 -0.26
CA VAL A 75 -4.40 3.40 0.43
C VAL A 75 -3.24 4.27 -0.08
N LEU A 76 -3.38 4.99 -1.19
CA LEU A 76 -2.30 5.84 -1.73
C LEU A 76 -1.85 6.94 -0.75
N PRO A 77 -2.75 7.62 -0.01
CA PRO A 77 -2.36 8.57 1.03
C PRO A 77 -1.51 7.92 2.14
N VAL A 78 -1.74 6.63 2.45
CA VAL A 78 -0.94 5.90 3.44
C VAL A 78 0.50 5.72 2.95
N ILE A 79 0.70 5.38 1.67
CA ILE A 79 2.03 5.23 1.07
C ILE A 79 2.81 6.54 1.18
N GLN A 80 2.16 7.66 0.84
CA GLN A 80 2.75 8.99 0.97
C GLN A 80 3.09 9.34 2.42
N ASP A 81 2.17 9.08 3.35
CA ASP A 81 2.33 9.40 4.76
C ASP A 81 3.50 8.60 5.39
N VAL A 82 3.63 7.32 5.04
CA VAL A 82 4.79 6.49 5.42
C VAL A 82 6.09 7.11 4.90
N TYR A 83 6.12 7.54 3.63
CA TYR A 83 7.31 8.19 3.05
C TYR A 83 7.72 9.44 3.81
N GLU A 84 6.78 10.31 4.14
CA GLU A 84 7.08 11.59 4.80
C GLU A 84 7.52 11.42 6.25
N LYS A 85 6.93 10.48 6.99
CA LYS A 85 7.15 10.29 8.42
C LYS A 85 8.27 9.32 8.73
N ALA A 86 8.28 8.15 8.07
CA ALA A 86 9.20 7.06 8.40
C ALA A 86 10.65 7.31 7.95
N ARG A 87 10.88 8.24 7.04
CA ARG A 87 12.23 8.59 6.54
C ARG A 87 13.19 9.10 7.61
N ARG A 88 12.71 9.42 8.81
CA ARG A 88 13.48 9.89 9.96
C ARG A 88 13.09 9.16 11.24
N TYR A 89 12.75 7.89 11.11
CA TYR A 89 12.32 7.09 12.24
C TYR A 89 13.50 6.79 13.18
N ARG A 90 13.21 6.73 14.49
CA ARG A 90 14.21 6.31 15.49
C ARG A 90 14.45 4.81 15.39
N VAL A 91 15.63 4.42 14.94
CA VAL A 91 15.99 3.02 14.70
C VAL A 91 16.70 2.35 15.88
N GLY A 92 17.02 3.10 16.93
CA GLY A 92 17.66 2.54 18.12
C GLY A 92 18.34 3.59 18.99
N VAL A 93 19.36 3.16 19.72
CA VAL A 93 20.28 3.99 20.48
C VAL A 93 21.71 3.56 20.19
N ASP A 94 22.67 4.47 20.33
CA ASP A 94 24.09 4.15 20.28
C ASP A 94 24.59 3.57 21.61
N SER A 95 25.90 3.29 21.69
CA SER A 95 26.55 2.74 22.89
C SER A 95 26.50 3.68 24.10
N THR A 96 26.17 4.95 23.91
CA THR A 96 26.03 5.96 24.98
C THR A 96 24.57 6.15 25.42
N GLY A 97 23.61 5.46 24.77
CA GLY A 97 22.18 5.64 24.98
C GLY A 97 21.55 6.78 24.17
N THR A 98 22.32 7.41 23.28
CA THR A 98 21.81 8.51 22.44
C THR A 98 20.91 7.92 21.32
N PRO A 99 19.70 8.53 21.08
CA PRO A 99 18.81 8.06 20.02
C PRO A 99 19.45 8.14 18.64
N ARG A 100 19.35 7.05 17.88
CA ARG A 100 19.76 6.96 16.48
C ARG A 100 18.54 6.98 15.59
N TYR A 101 18.63 7.76 14.53
CA TYR A 101 17.56 7.90 13.53
C TYR A 101 18.07 7.46 12.17
N CYS A 102 17.19 6.81 11.39
CA CYS A 102 17.46 6.61 9.98
C CYS A 102 17.48 7.97 9.25
N THR A 103 18.22 8.04 8.17
CA THR A 103 18.23 9.21 7.28
C THR A 103 17.80 8.78 5.89
N ASN A 104 16.61 9.19 5.48
CA ASN A 104 16.03 8.78 4.19
C ASN A 104 16.01 7.25 4.01
N PHE A 105 15.58 6.52 5.05
CA PHE A 105 15.51 5.05 5.09
C PHE A 105 16.87 4.34 5.14
N ILE A 106 17.96 5.06 5.39
CA ILE A 106 19.30 4.48 5.56
C ILE A 106 19.58 4.32 7.05
N ASN A 107 20.06 3.14 7.44
CA ASN A 107 20.53 2.81 8.77
C ASN A 107 21.85 2.02 8.68
N ASP A 108 22.22 1.28 9.73
CA ASP A 108 23.48 0.51 9.75
C ASP A 108 23.34 -0.93 9.20
N TYR A 109 22.16 -1.28 8.68
CA TYR A 109 21.84 -2.64 8.26
C TYR A 109 21.40 -2.65 6.80
N TYR A 110 22.24 -3.18 5.92
CA TYR A 110 21.99 -3.21 4.46
C TYR A 110 20.71 -3.96 4.05
N ASP A 111 20.34 -4.98 4.81
CA ASP A 111 19.12 -5.73 4.57
C ASP A 111 17.87 -4.89 4.89
N ASP A 112 17.89 -4.10 5.95
CA ASP A 112 16.83 -3.14 6.27
C ASP A 112 16.64 -2.12 5.15
N GLU A 113 17.74 -1.54 4.66
CA GLU A 113 17.73 -0.61 3.52
C GLU A 113 17.20 -1.27 2.26
N GLY A 114 17.57 -2.53 2.03
CA GLY A 114 17.08 -3.33 0.90
C GLY A 114 15.57 -3.50 0.91
N TRP A 115 14.95 -3.76 2.07
CA TRP A 115 13.49 -3.88 2.20
C TRP A 115 12.78 -2.56 1.89
N TRP A 116 13.28 -1.43 2.40
CA TRP A 116 12.72 -0.11 2.09
C TRP A 116 12.91 0.26 0.61
N ALA A 117 14.07 -0.01 0.02
CA ALA A 117 14.32 0.25 -1.39
C ALA A 117 13.36 -0.53 -2.29
N LEU A 118 13.10 -1.81 -2.01
CA LEU A 118 12.12 -2.61 -2.74
C LEU A 118 10.70 -2.04 -2.63
N ALA A 119 10.28 -1.63 -1.43
CA ALA A 119 8.98 -1.00 -1.22
C ALA A 119 8.83 0.28 -2.06
N TRP A 120 9.85 1.14 -2.07
CA TRP A 120 9.80 2.41 -2.81
C TRP A 120 9.86 2.22 -4.33
N ILE A 121 10.58 1.22 -4.82
CA ILE A 121 10.54 0.84 -6.24
C ILE A 121 9.11 0.43 -6.66
N GLU A 122 8.43 -0.36 -5.84
CA GLU A 122 7.03 -0.75 -6.11
C GLU A 122 6.07 0.43 -6.01
N ALA A 123 6.25 1.32 -5.02
CA ALA A 123 5.47 2.54 -4.89
C ALA A 123 5.62 3.45 -6.12
N SER A 124 6.85 3.66 -6.58
CA SER A 124 7.14 4.44 -7.79
C SER A 124 6.47 3.84 -9.03
N LYS A 125 6.50 2.51 -9.17
CA LYS A 125 5.81 1.83 -10.29
C LYS A 125 4.30 2.00 -10.23
N LEU A 126 3.70 1.91 -9.04
CA LEU A 126 2.26 2.05 -8.85
C LEU A 126 1.78 3.47 -9.12
N THR A 127 2.49 4.47 -8.59
CA THR A 127 2.04 5.86 -8.58
C THR A 127 2.57 6.69 -9.75
N GLY A 128 3.66 6.25 -10.38
CA GLY A 128 4.41 7.02 -11.38
C GLY A 128 5.27 8.14 -10.78
N GLU A 129 5.30 8.29 -9.45
CA GLU A 129 6.05 9.34 -8.78
C GLU A 129 7.52 8.97 -8.59
N LYS A 130 8.42 9.88 -8.99
CA LYS A 130 9.88 9.70 -8.92
C LYS A 130 10.50 9.99 -7.55
N LYS A 131 9.71 10.47 -6.60
CA LYS A 131 10.19 10.76 -5.24
C LYS A 131 10.45 9.49 -4.41
N TYR A 132 9.81 8.41 -4.81
CA TYR A 132 9.94 7.09 -4.20
C TYR A 132 11.16 6.32 -4.67
#